data_eb92dfe714a07dc78601189bad1145ec
#
_entry.id   eb92dfe714a07dc78601189bad1145ec
#
_cell.length_a   1.000
_cell.length_b   1.000
_cell.length_c   1.000
_cell.angle_alpha   90.00
_cell.angle_beta   90.00
_cell.angle_gamma   90.00
#
_symmetry.space_group_name_H-M   'P 1'
#
loop_
_entity.id
_entity.type
_entity.pdbx_description
1 polymer ?
#
loop_
_entity_poly.entity_id
_entity_poly.type
_entity_poly.pdbx_seq_one_letter_code
_entity_poly.pdbx_strand_id
1 'polypeptide(L)'
;INDYKEEKLFISANSLFASHIGIFGNTGSGKSNTLAKIYTECFQRFKGMPGFAKSRFLLIDFNGEYTQAFDDSKRVYRLSTRVDTGNSIPIHQSFLEDVELWSIICEATEKTQKPFLSKSIDLYRRLRGTDNLMAYIRGMLKNLLLRYYDDPQMFLRQLTGLKNILALLFVDAEPGIKILNSIQVRANGTKFCRTDDDGDHWGNTSDDYEQQFVSVILDSVFFPNNYKSEDEYLIFEYALRYKYLDSLCSQYINEEHVGPLISRFENRVKRVKRLFKICDNPPADWLAIYSLVDVNVEFKKIVPLIICKYFYERQRLNFNGSSLHIIIDEAHNILSTTSERESQTWKDYRLETFEEIIKEGRKFGTFLTISSQRPSDISETIISQLHNYFIHRLVNNEDIRAIGKRPFQVLCKR
;
A
#
# COMPACT_ATOMS: atom_id res chain seq x y z
N ILE A 1 -15.02 44.35 -11.23
CA ILE A 1 -14.05 44.45 -10.15
C ILE A 1 -12.66 44.32 -10.76
N ASN A 2 -12.20 45.39 -11.45
CA ASN A 2 -10.93 45.39 -12.17
C ASN A 2 -10.12 46.66 -11.82
N ASP A 3 -9.97 46.94 -10.52
CA ASP A 3 -9.24 48.14 -10.06
C ASP A 3 -7.94 47.82 -9.32
N TYR A 4 -7.35 46.64 -9.55
CA TYR A 4 -5.98 46.42 -9.10
C TYR A 4 -5.03 46.64 -10.25
N LYS A 5 -4.25 47.73 -10.18
CA LYS A 5 -3.01 47.90 -10.95
C LYS A 5 -2.21 46.62 -10.80
N GLU A 6 -1.67 46.10 -11.90
CA GLU A 6 -0.78 44.92 -11.93
C GLU A 6 0.48 45.17 -11.09
N GLU A 7 0.37 45.12 -9.78
CA GLU A 7 1.54 45.06 -8.90
C GLU A 7 2.18 43.70 -9.01
N LYS A 8 3.31 43.59 -9.65
CA LYS A 8 4.09 42.38 -9.76
C LYS A 8 4.73 42.08 -8.41
N LEU A 9 4.30 41.01 -7.77
CA LEU A 9 4.92 40.47 -6.57
C LEU A 9 6.09 39.57 -6.96
N PHE A 10 7.30 39.91 -6.51
CA PHE A 10 8.48 39.06 -6.68
C PHE A 10 8.78 38.29 -5.41
N ILE A 11 8.70 36.96 -5.48
CA ILE A 11 9.03 36.06 -4.39
C ILE A 11 10.26 35.25 -4.81
N SER A 12 11.25 35.13 -3.91
CA SER A 12 12.40 34.27 -4.17
C SER A 12 11.92 32.81 -4.36
N ALA A 13 12.39 32.15 -5.42
CA ALA A 13 12.07 30.76 -5.69
C ALA A 13 12.45 29.84 -4.51
N ASN A 14 13.62 30.06 -3.90
CA ASN A 14 14.04 29.32 -2.74
C ASN A 14 13.14 29.54 -1.52
N SER A 15 12.70 30.78 -1.28
CA SER A 15 11.79 31.08 -0.17
C SER A 15 10.42 30.40 -0.34
N LEU A 16 9.99 30.22 -1.59
CA LEU A 16 8.71 29.61 -1.91
C LEU A 16 8.82 28.08 -1.95
N PHE A 17 9.71 27.52 -2.77
CA PHE A 17 9.75 26.09 -3.05
C PHE A 17 10.61 25.28 -2.08
N ALA A 18 11.61 25.90 -1.41
CA ALA A 18 12.35 25.24 -0.35
C ALA A 18 11.64 25.35 1.03
N SER A 19 10.32 25.34 1.01
CA SER A 19 9.47 25.43 2.20
C SER A 19 8.12 24.74 1.99
N HIS A 20 7.35 24.57 3.08
CA HIS A 20 6.01 24.02 2.98
C HIS A 20 5.00 25.12 2.61
N ILE A 21 4.05 24.77 1.72
CA ILE A 21 3.09 25.73 1.14
C ILE A 21 1.66 25.27 1.49
N GLY A 22 0.82 26.20 1.93
CA GLY A 22 -0.61 26.00 2.11
C GLY A 22 -1.42 26.89 1.16
N ILE A 23 -2.40 26.30 0.46
CA ILE A 23 -3.32 27.01 -0.43
C ILE A 23 -4.74 26.76 0.08
N PHE A 24 -5.38 27.76 0.63
CA PHE A 24 -6.66 27.61 1.32
C PHE A 24 -7.74 28.53 0.72
N GLY A 25 -8.97 28.04 0.71
CA GLY A 25 -10.13 28.80 0.23
C GLY A 25 -11.29 27.89 -0.15
N ASN A 26 -12.47 28.42 -0.27
CA ASN A 26 -13.67 27.65 -0.59
C ASN A 26 -13.67 27.08 -2.02
N THR A 27 -14.59 26.18 -2.29
CA THR A 27 -14.86 25.67 -3.66
C THR A 27 -15.14 26.84 -4.61
N GLY A 28 -14.55 26.82 -5.79
CA GLY A 28 -14.68 27.88 -6.79
C GLY A 28 -13.92 29.19 -6.49
N SER A 29 -13.14 29.27 -5.40
CA SER A 29 -12.35 30.47 -5.07
C SER A 29 -11.07 30.64 -5.87
N GLY A 30 -10.68 29.63 -6.67
CA GLY A 30 -9.48 29.66 -7.51
C GLY A 30 -8.26 28.95 -6.95
N LYS A 31 -8.40 28.13 -5.90
CA LYS A 31 -7.28 27.33 -5.32
C LYS A 31 -6.54 26.50 -6.35
N SER A 32 -7.27 25.64 -7.09
CA SER A 32 -6.70 24.75 -8.10
C SER A 32 -5.97 25.52 -9.19
N ASN A 33 -6.52 26.69 -9.56
CA ASN A 33 -5.89 27.59 -10.53
C ASN A 33 -4.58 28.20 -9.98
N THR A 34 -4.57 28.60 -8.70
CA THR A 34 -3.35 29.09 -8.03
C THR A 34 -2.29 27.99 -7.94
N LEU A 35 -2.65 26.78 -7.53
CA LEU A 35 -1.74 25.66 -7.48
C LEU A 35 -1.16 25.35 -8.87
N ALA A 36 -2.02 25.23 -9.88
CA ALA A 36 -1.59 25.01 -11.26
C ALA A 36 -0.65 26.13 -11.75
N LYS A 37 -0.97 27.40 -11.49
CA LYS A 37 -0.16 28.52 -11.92
C LYS A 37 1.21 28.57 -11.25
N ILE A 38 1.29 28.36 -9.93
CA ILE A 38 2.56 28.33 -9.17
C ILE A 38 3.52 27.32 -9.79
N TYR A 39 3.05 26.08 -10.03
CA TYR A 39 3.90 25.02 -10.54
C TYR A 39 4.16 25.14 -12.05
N THR A 40 3.20 25.61 -12.85
CA THR A 40 3.45 25.91 -14.26
C THR A 40 4.55 26.96 -14.41
N GLU A 41 4.49 28.07 -13.68
CA GLU A 41 5.53 29.09 -13.68
C GLU A 41 6.87 28.54 -13.18
N CYS A 42 6.86 27.72 -12.15
CA CYS A 42 8.06 27.03 -11.66
C CYS A 42 8.70 26.18 -12.76
N PHE A 43 7.94 25.37 -13.44
CA PHE A 43 8.44 24.47 -14.48
C PHE A 43 8.93 25.23 -15.70
N GLN A 44 8.20 26.25 -16.17
CA GLN A 44 8.59 27.06 -17.30
C GLN A 44 9.91 27.81 -17.04
N ARG A 45 10.13 28.31 -15.83
CA ARG A 45 11.31 29.09 -15.49
C ARG A 45 12.54 28.30 -15.13
N PHE A 46 12.38 27.16 -14.47
CA PHE A 46 13.48 26.46 -13.81
C PHE A 46 13.82 25.08 -14.39
N LYS A 47 12.96 24.45 -15.21
CA LYS A 47 13.17 23.08 -15.76
C LYS A 47 14.53 22.90 -16.45
N GLY A 48 15.04 23.92 -17.13
CA GLY A 48 16.35 23.89 -17.80
C GLY A 48 17.56 24.16 -16.91
N MET A 49 17.36 24.44 -15.62
CA MET A 49 18.48 24.77 -14.73
C MET A 49 19.11 23.52 -14.11
N PRO A 50 20.44 23.47 -13.91
CA PRO A 50 21.12 22.27 -13.37
C PRO A 50 20.56 21.79 -12.02
N GLY A 51 20.16 22.68 -11.12
CA GLY A 51 19.56 22.36 -9.84
C GLY A 51 18.19 21.70 -9.96
N PHE A 52 17.44 22.05 -10.99
CA PHE A 52 16.11 21.49 -11.23
C PHE A 52 16.15 20.02 -11.68
N ALA A 53 17.21 19.58 -12.37
CA ALA A 53 17.36 18.22 -12.82
C ALA A 53 17.34 17.18 -11.68
N LYS A 54 17.62 17.61 -10.44
CA LYS A 54 17.56 16.79 -9.22
C LYS A 54 16.24 16.94 -8.47
N SER A 55 15.29 17.70 -8.98
CA SER A 55 13.99 17.95 -8.35
C SER A 55 12.95 16.99 -8.88
N ARG A 56 12.10 16.45 -8.01
CA ARG A 56 10.97 15.59 -8.33
C ARG A 56 9.69 16.17 -7.76
N PHE A 57 8.61 16.02 -8.51
CA PHE A 57 7.31 16.55 -8.16
C PHE A 57 6.27 15.44 -8.23
N LEU A 58 5.56 15.20 -7.12
CA LEU A 58 4.50 14.24 -6.99
C LEU A 58 3.21 14.95 -6.68
N LEU A 59 2.20 14.85 -7.53
CA LEU A 59 0.91 15.47 -7.33
C LEU A 59 -0.15 14.41 -7.10
N ILE A 60 -0.81 14.45 -5.95
CA ILE A 60 -1.98 13.65 -5.61
C ILE A 60 -3.23 14.41 -6.03
N ASP A 61 -3.92 13.92 -7.04
CA ASP A 61 -5.07 14.54 -7.69
C ASP A 61 -6.36 13.75 -7.38
N PHE A 62 -7.13 14.24 -6.40
CA PHE A 62 -8.36 13.57 -5.97
C PHE A 62 -9.50 13.70 -6.98
N ASN A 63 -9.53 14.78 -7.74
CA ASN A 63 -10.63 15.16 -8.62
C ASN A 63 -10.33 15.02 -10.11
N GLY A 64 -9.07 14.79 -10.49
CA GLY A 64 -8.64 14.66 -11.88
C GLY A 64 -8.42 16.01 -12.60
N GLU A 65 -8.27 17.10 -11.83
CA GLU A 65 -8.18 18.45 -12.38
C GLU A 65 -6.84 18.75 -13.07
N TYR A 66 -5.78 17.99 -12.74
CA TYR A 66 -4.41 18.27 -13.18
C TYR A 66 -3.90 17.33 -14.27
N THR A 67 -4.69 16.38 -14.71
CA THR A 67 -4.25 15.40 -15.74
C THR A 67 -3.85 16.04 -17.06
N GLN A 68 -4.43 17.20 -17.40
CA GLN A 68 -4.10 17.99 -18.58
C GLN A 68 -3.23 19.23 -18.26
N ALA A 69 -2.97 19.50 -16.98
CA ALA A 69 -2.16 20.64 -16.55
C ALA A 69 -0.67 20.37 -16.72
N PHE A 70 0.13 21.44 -16.61
CA PHE A 70 1.58 21.43 -16.62
C PHE A 70 2.22 21.01 -17.96
N ASP A 71 3.42 20.46 -17.88
CA ASP A 71 4.26 20.06 -19.00
C ASP A 71 3.85 18.71 -19.59
N ASP A 72 3.95 18.54 -20.91
CA ASP A 72 3.58 17.29 -21.61
C ASP A 72 4.53 16.13 -21.29
N SER A 73 5.73 16.38 -20.77
CA SER A 73 6.65 15.34 -20.31
C SER A 73 6.33 14.77 -18.93
N LYS A 74 5.21 15.18 -18.32
CA LYS A 74 4.70 14.60 -17.07
C LYS A 74 4.27 13.14 -17.28
N ARG A 75 4.36 12.35 -16.20
CA ARG A 75 3.76 11.03 -16.14
C ARG A 75 2.42 11.09 -15.40
N VAL A 76 1.34 10.67 -16.05
CA VAL A 76 0.02 10.60 -15.42
C VAL A 76 -0.33 9.14 -15.13
N TYR A 77 -0.55 8.83 -13.86
CA TYR A 77 -1.04 7.54 -13.39
C TYR A 77 -2.55 7.66 -13.12
N ARG A 78 -3.38 7.14 -14.02
CA ARG A 78 -4.83 7.01 -13.81
C ARG A 78 -5.10 5.73 -13.04
N LEU A 79 -5.27 5.84 -11.73
CA LEU A 79 -5.43 4.70 -10.83
C LEU A 79 -6.88 4.25 -10.78
N SER A 80 -7.11 2.93 -10.78
CA SER A 80 -8.45 2.37 -10.65
C SER A 80 -8.45 1.17 -9.71
N THR A 81 -9.45 1.12 -8.82
CA THR A 81 -9.75 -0.06 -8.00
C THR A 81 -10.90 -0.90 -8.55
N ARG A 82 -11.55 -0.44 -9.64
CA ARG A 82 -12.77 -1.04 -10.19
C ARG A 82 -12.52 -1.86 -11.45
N VAL A 83 -11.62 -1.38 -12.30
CA VAL A 83 -11.35 -1.98 -13.62
C VAL A 83 -9.84 -2.21 -13.79
N ASP A 84 -9.47 -3.19 -14.61
CA ASP A 84 -8.07 -3.55 -14.86
C ASP A 84 -7.38 -2.66 -15.91
N THR A 85 -8.09 -1.64 -16.44
CA THR A 85 -7.58 -0.72 -17.45
C THR A 85 -6.80 0.48 -16.88
N GLY A 86 -6.70 0.60 -15.56
CA GLY A 86 -5.92 1.64 -14.89
C GLY A 86 -4.41 1.44 -15.01
N ASN A 87 -3.66 2.53 -14.77
CA ASN A 87 -2.21 2.42 -14.61
C ASN A 87 -1.86 1.87 -13.22
N SER A 88 -0.74 1.18 -13.11
CA SER A 88 -0.14 0.80 -11.85
C SER A 88 1.10 1.65 -11.54
N ILE A 89 1.31 1.96 -10.27
CA ILE A 89 2.48 2.68 -9.79
C ILE A 89 3.62 1.69 -9.62
N PRO A 90 4.76 1.87 -10.31
CA PRO A 90 5.94 1.05 -10.07
C PRO A 90 6.52 1.36 -8.68
N ILE A 91 6.66 0.34 -7.85
CA ILE A 91 7.14 0.46 -6.48
C ILE A 91 8.17 -0.63 -6.19
N HIS A 92 9.17 -0.32 -5.37
CA HIS A 92 10.19 -1.31 -4.99
C HIS A 92 9.59 -2.38 -4.06
N GLN A 93 10.14 -3.57 -4.14
CA GLN A 93 9.71 -4.74 -3.35
C GLN A 93 9.72 -4.52 -1.82
N SER A 94 10.51 -3.59 -1.29
CA SER A 94 10.48 -3.20 0.13
C SER A 94 9.10 -2.77 0.62
N PHE A 95 8.20 -2.42 -0.29
CA PHE A 95 6.79 -2.18 0.01
C PHE A 95 6.11 -3.42 0.64
N LEU A 96 6.43 -4.63 0.17
CA LEU A 96 5.88 -5.87 0.72
C LEU A 96 6.45 -6.22 2.10
N GLU A 97 7.56 -5.61 2.49
CA GLU A 97 8.25 -5.85 3.76
C GLU A 97 7.83 -4.90 4.88
N ASP A 98 7.01 -3.90 4.59
CA ASP A 98 6.55 -2.90 5.57
C ASP A 98 5.37 -3.44 6.39
N VAL A 99 5.67 -3.93 7.60
CA VAL A 99 4.68 -4.49 8.54
C VAL A 99 3.62 -3.47 8.92
N GLU A 100 4.01 -2.22 9.16
CA GLU A 100 3.08 -1.16 9.57
C GLU A 100 2.08 -0.88 8.46
N LEU A 101 2.57 -0.75 7.24
CA LEU A 101 1.75 -0.48 6.07
C LEU A 101 0.76 -1.61 5.81
N TRP A 102 1.19 -2.88 5.88
CA TRP A 102 0.29 -4.01 5.71
C TRP A 102 -0.67 -4.18 6.87
N SER A 103 -0.26 -3.83 8.09
CA SER A 103 -1.17 -3.79 9.24
C SER A 103 -2.32 -2.81 9.00
N ILE A 104 -2.02 -1.68 8.40
CA ILE A 104 -3.00 -0.68 8.01
C ILE A 104 -3.87 -1.15 6.85
N ILE A 105 -3.25 -1.62 5.76
CA ILE A 105 -3.99 -2.14 4.60
C ILE A 105 -4.99 -3.22 5.04
N CYS A 106 -4.62 -4.07 6.01
CA CYS A 106 -5.45 -5.16 6.50
C CYS A 106 -6.26 -4.84 7.76
N GLU A 107 -6.17 -3.61 8.30
CA GLU A 107 -6.79 -3.22 9.58
C GLU A 107 -6.45 -4.21 10.71
N ALA A 108 -5.17 -4.56 10.82
CA ALA A 108 -4.70 -5.55 11.77
C ALA A 108 -4.75 -5.01 13.21
N THR A 109 -5.18 -5.86 14.14
CA THR A 109 -5.12 -5.54 15.57
C THR A 109 -3.67 -5.64 16.08
N GLU A 110 -3.26 -4.70 16.95
CA GLU A 110 -1.89 -4.58 17.45
C GLU A 110 -1.40 -5.84 18.21
N LYS A 111 -2.26 -6.44 19.03
CA LYS A 111 -1.85 -7.51 19.97
C LYS A 111 -1.72 -8.88 19.33
N THR A 112 -2.51 -9.18 18.29
CA THR A 112 -2.60 -10.54 17.74
C THR A 112 -2.29 -10.60 16.25
N GLN A 113 -2.87 -9.70 15.46
CA GLN A 113 -2.79 -9.76 14.01
C GLN A 113 -1.50 -9.14 13.45
N LYS A 114 -1.03 -8.04 14.02
CA LYS A 114 0.23 -7.41 13.62
C LYS A 114 1.47 -8.30 13.88
N PRO A 115 1.61 -8.97 15.03
CA PRO A 115 2.67 -9.97 15.23
C PRO A 115 2.60 -11.15 14.26
N PHE A 116 1.40 -11.57 13.87
CA PHE A 116 1.22 -12.60 12.85
C PHE A 116 1.70 -12.10 11.47
N LEU A 117 1.32 -10.88 11.06
CA LEU A 117 1.81 -10.25 9.83
C LEU A 117 3.34 -10.14 9.82
N SER A 118 3.95 -9.70 10.92
CA SER A 118 5.40 -9.61 11.04
C SER A 118 6.07 -10.96 10.78
N LYS A 119 5.60 -12.04 11.41
CA LYS A 119 6.13 -13.40 11.17
C LYS A 119 5.91 -13.89 9.73
N SER A 120 4.82 -13.48 9.10
CA SER A 120 4.54 -13.82 7.70
C SER A 120 5.47 -13.08 6.75
N ILE A 121 5.76 -11.80 7.02
CA ILE A 121 6.73 -10.99 6.27
C ILE A 121 8.16 -11.52 6.46
N ASP A 122 8.52 -11.98 7.66
CA ASP A 122 9.82 -12.62 7.89
C ASP A 122 9.96 -13.94 7.11
N LEU A 123 8.88 -14.67 6.94
CA LEU A 123 8.86 -15.85 6.06
C LEU A 123 9.03 -15.43 4.59
N TYR A 124 8.32 -14.41 4.13
CA TYR A 124 8.47 -13.87 2.78
C TYR A 124 9.92 -13.47 2.47
N ARG A 125 10.59 -12.74 3.39
CA ARG A 125 12.02 -12.38 3.25
C ARG A 125 12.93 -13.61 3.09
N ARG A 126 12.68 -14.67 3.87
CA ARG A 126 13.44 -15.92 3.76
C ARG A 126 13.21 -16.63 2.44
N LEU A 127 11.97 -16.69 1.97
CA LEU A 127 11.63 -17.29 0.68
C LEU A 127 12.33 -16.61 -0.48
N ARG A 128 12.38 -15.28 -0.48
CA ARG A 128 13.10 -14.50 -1.49
C ARG A 128 14.60 -14.75 -1.52
N GLY A 129 15.20 -15.03 -0.39
CA GLY A 129 16.64 -15.33 -0.27
C GLY A 129 17.00 -16.78 -0.62
N THR A 130 16.06 -17.57 -1.12
CA THR A 130 16.28 -19.01 -1.35
C THR A 130 16.59 -19.30 -2.82
N ASP A 131 17.73 -19.93 -3.12
CA ASP A 131 18.19 -20.23 -4.47
C ASP A 131 17.25 -21.17 -5.24
N ASN A 132 16.64 -22.15 -4.54
CA ASN A 132 15.68 -23.08 -5.12
C ASN A 132 14.33 -22.97 -4.40
N LEU A 133 13.60 -21.93 -4.75
CA LEU A 133 12.33 -21.58 -4.10
C LEU A 133 11.32 -22.74 -4.13
N MET A 134 11.14 -23.39 -5.29
CA MET A 134 10.14 -24.45 -5.43
C MET A 134 10.47 -25.71 -4.64
N ALA A 135 11.75 -26.09 -4.57
CA ALA A 135 12.16 -27.20 -3.71
C ALA A 135 11.94 -26.88 -2.21
N TYR A 136 12.21 -25.63 -1.82
CA TYR A 136 11.99 -25.18 -0.45
C TYR A 136 10.48 -25.17 -0.12
N ILE A 137 9.64 -24.64 -1.00
CA ILE A 137 8.17 -24.63 -0.86
C ILE A 137 7.66 -26.07 -0.77
N ARG A 138 8.16 -27.00 -1.61
CA ARG A 138 7.79 -28.42 -1.55
C ARG A 138 8.09 -29.01 -0.16
N GLY A 139 9.27 -28.75 0.38
CA GLY A 139 9.65 -29.18 1.73
C GLY A 139 8.74 -28.59 2.82
N MET A 140 8.40 -27.32 2.70
CA MET A 140 7.47 -26.67 3.64
C MET A 140 6.08 -27.29 3.59
N LEU A 141 5.52 -27.52 2.39
CA LEU A 141 4.21 -28.16 2.22
C LEU A 141 4.22 -29.61 2.69
N LYS A 142 5.32 -30.34 2.43
CA LYS A 142 5.51 -31.69 2.99
C LYS A 142 5.40 -31.68 4.51
N ASN A 143 6.16 -30.82 5.18
CA ASN A 143 6.16 -30.70 6.63
C ASN A 143 4.79 -30.28 7.18
N LEU A 144 4.07 -29.39 6.51
CA LEU A 144 2.71 -29.01 6.91
C LEU A 144 1.74 -30.19 6.80
N LEU A 145 1.76 -30.90 5.66
CA LEU A 145 0.88 -32.04 5.42
C LEU A 145 1.16 -33.20 6.41
N LEU A 146 2.41 -33.47 6.75
CA LEU A 146 2.78 -34.50 7.72
C LEU A 146 2.20 -34.22 9.11
N ARG A 147 2.10 -32.98 9.54
CA ARG A 147 1.53 -32.62 10.86
C ARG A 147 0.04 -32.96 11.00
N TYR A 148 -0.70 -33.06 9.91
CA TYR A 148 -2.11 -33.44 9.98
C TYR A 148 -2.31 -34.88 10.36
N TYR A 149 -1.28 -35.74 10.26
CA TYR A 149 -1.37 -37.13 10.70
C TYR A 149 -1.81 -37.25 12.15
N ASP A 150 -1.32 -36.39 13.03
CA ASP A 150 -1.64 -36.35 14.44
C ASP A 150 -3.00 -35.71 14.76
N ASP A 151 -3.53 -34.88 13.84
CA ASP A 151 -4.84 -34.24 13.96
C ASP A 151 -5.62 -34.25 12.63
N PRO A 152 -6.26 -35.37 12.27
CA PRO A 152 -7.04 -35.47 11.04
C PRO A 152 -8.22 -34.50 10.96
N GLN A 153 -8.76 -34.07 12.09
CA GLN A 153 -9.85 -33.09 12.12
C GLN A 153 -9.35 -31.68 11.72
N MET A 154 -8.11 -31.35 12.08
CA MET A 154 -7.46 -30.11 11.64
C MET A 154 -7.27 -30.09 10.12
N PHE A 155 -6.88 -31.23 9.52
CA PHE A 155 -6.82 -31.36 8.07
C PHE A 155 -8.14 -30.96 7.40
N LEU A 156 -9.27 -31.53 7.86
CA LEU A 156 -10.59 -31.24 7.29
C LEU A 156 -10.95 -29.75 7.42
N ARG A 157 -10.66 -29.15 8.56
CA ARG A 157 -10.88 -27.71 8.79
C ARG A 157 -10.04 -26.84 7.83
N GLN A 158 -8.81 -27.25 7.54
CA GLN A 158 -7.87 -26.48 6.72
C GLN A 158 -7.87 -26.86 5.23
N LEU A 159 -8.71 -27.81 4.82
CA LEU A 159 -8.76 -28.32 3.45
C LEU A 159 -8.92 -27.20 2.39
N THR A 160 -9.78 -26.24 2.66
CA THR A 160 -9.95 -25.06 1.76
C THR A 160 -8.69 -24.23 1.65
N GLY A 161 -7.99 -24.01 2.77
CA GLY A 161 -6.72 -23.28 2.79
C GLY A 161 -5.63 -23.98 2.00
N LEU A 162 -5.52 -25.30 2.10
CA LEU A 162 -4.59 -26.11 1.30
C LEU A 162 -4.89 -26.01 -0.19
N LYS A 163 -6.15 -26.15 -0.61
CA LYS A 163 -6.56 -25.98 -2.01
C LYS A 163 -6.20 -24.58 -2.54
N ASN A 164 -6.43 -23.54 -1.72
CA ASN A 164 -6.10 -22.18 -2.09
C ASN A 164 -4.59 -21.99 -2.27
N ILE A 165 -3.74 -22.65 -1.48
CA ILE A 165 -2.29 -22.63 -1.66
C ILE A 165 -1.89 -23.31 -2.97
N LEU A 166 -2.44 -24.49 -3.27
CA LEU A 166 -2.14 -25.16 -4.53
C LEU A 166 -2.59 -24.31 -5.74
N ALA A 167 -3.82 -23.80 -5.71
CA ALA A 167 -4.32 -22.91 -6.76
C ALA A 167 -3.52 -21.61 -6.91
N LEU A 168 -2.91 -21.12 -5.83
CA LEU A 168 -2.04 -19.94 -5.87
C LEU A 168 -0.72 -20.24 -6.60
N LEU A 169 -0.08 -21.37 -6.29
CA LEU A 169 1.29 -21.69 -6.73
C LEU A 169 1.34 -22.30 -8.14
N PHE A 170 0.39 -23.17 -8.47
CA PHE A 170 0.48 -24.02 -9.66
C PHE A 170 -0.42 -23.55 -10.80
N VAL A 171 0.06 -23.75 -12.04
CA VAL A 171 -0.71 -23.49 -13.27
C VAL A 171 -1.85 -24.48 -13.36
N ASP A 172 -1.53 -25.78 -13.20
CA ASP A 172 -2.49 -26.86 -13.06
C ASP A 172 -2.43 -27.40 -11.62
N ALA A 173 -3.33 -26.95 -10.78
CA ALA A 173 -3.50 -27.40 -9.40
C ALA A 173 -4.58 -28.49 -9.28
N GLU A 174 -5.35 -28.74 -10.36
CA GLU A 174 -6.53 -29.62 -10.32
C GLU A 174 -6.20 -31.06 -9.89
N PRO A 175 -5.10 -31.69 -10.35
CA PRO A 175 -4.76 -33.03 -9.88
C PRO A 175 -4.60 -33.10 -8.35
N GLY A 176 -3.87 -32.16 -7.75
CA GLY A 176 -3.67 -32.11 -6.31
C GLY A 176 -4.96 -31.78 -5.54
N ILE A 177 -5.78 -30.88 -6.07
CA ILE A 177 -7.08 -30.52 -5.49
C ILE A 177 -8.03 -31.74 -5.52
N LYS A 178 -8.03 -32.51 -6.61
CA LYS A 178 -8.83 -33.72 -6.74
C LYS A 178 -8.42 -34.77 -5.70
N ILE A 179 -7.11 -34.96 -5.51
CA ILE A 179 -6.60 -35.85 -4.46
C ILE A 179 -7.01 -35.36 -3.07
N LEU A 180 -6.84 -34.08 -2.76
CA LEU A 180 -7.28 -33.50 -1.48
C LEU A 180 -8.77 -33.72 -1.23
N ASN A 181 -9.62 -33.65 -2.26
CA ASN A 181 -11.06 -33.90 -2.18
C ASN A 181 -11.42 -35.35 -1.95
N SER A 182 -10.60 -36.33 -2.40
CA SER A 182 -10.83 -37.77 -2.22
C SER A 182 -10.45 -38.25 -0.83
N ILE A 183 -9.73 -37.42 -0.04
CA ILE A 183 -9.32 -37.78 1.32
C ILE A 183 -10.50 -37.63 2.27
N GLN A 184 -10.75 -38.72 3.01
CA GLN A 184 -11.76 -38.83 4.06
C GLN A 184 -11.10 -39.17 5.40
N VAL A 185 -11.74 -38.74 6.47
CA VAL A 185 -11.33 -39.13 7.83
C VAL A 185 -12.39 -40.07 8.37
N ARG A 186 -12.00 -41.31 8.59
CA ARG A 186 -12.85 -42.44 9.05
C ARG A 186 -12.42 -42.90 10.46
N ALA A 187 -13.02 -43.96 10.95
CA ALA A 187 -12.75 -44.54 12.28
C ALA A 187 -12.88 -43.50 13.42
N ASN A 188 -14.08 -42.91 13.54
CA ASN A 188 -14.41 -41.90 14.55
C ASN A 188 -13.50 -40.63 14.46
N GLY A 189 -13.01 -40.31 13.26
CA GLY A 189 -12.21 -39.11 13.04
C GLY A 189 -10.70 -39.25 13.28
N THR A 190 -10.19 -40.50 13.34
CA THR A 190 -8.79 -40.77 13.69
C THR A 190 -7.92 -41.31 12.56
N LYS A 191 -8.50 -41.77 11.44
CA LYS A 191 -7.74 -42.38 10.35
C LYS A 191 -8.03 -41.75 9.00
N PHE A 192 -6.98 -41.52 8.25
CA PHE A 192 -7.07 -41.06 6.85
C PHE A 192 -7.41 -42.25 5.94
N CYS A 193 -8.32 -42.04 5.01
CA CYS A 193 -8.65 -42.94 3.93
C CYS A 193 -8.78 -42.13 2.62
N ARG A 194 -8.18 -42.60 1.53
CA ARG A 194 -8.33 -42.06 0.19
C ARG A 194 -8.79 -43.22 -0.73
N THR A 195 -9.82 -43.00 -1.49
CA THR A 195 -10.32 -43.95 -2.48
C THR A 195 -10.01 -43.47 -3.87
N ASP A 196 -9.41 -44.30 -4.70
CA ASP A 196 -9.19 -44.11 -6.14
C ASP A 196 -9.55 -45.39 -6.92
N ASP A 197 -9.15 -45.45 -8.20
CA ASP A 197 -9.46 -46.57 -9.10
C ASP A 197 -8.79 -47.88 -8.64
N ASP A 198 -7.69 -47.79 -7.88
CA ASP A 198 -6.95 -48.93 -7.36
C ASP A 198 -7.51 -49.42 -6.00
N GLY A 199 -8.49 -48.70 -5.43
CA GLY A 199 -9.16 -49.05 -4.17
C GLY A 199 -8.97 -48.08 -3.01
N ASP A 200 -9.11 -48.60 -1.79
CA ASP A 200 -8.99 -47.82 -0.56
C ASP A 200 -7.54 -47.81 -0.04
N HIS A 201 -6.97 -46.64 0.10
CA HIS A 201 -5.65 -46.40 0.69
C HIS A 201 -5.80 -45.85 2.11
N TRP A 202 -5.11 -46.46 3.07
CA TRP A 202 -5.22 -46.11 4.49
C TRP A 202 -3.90 -45.57 5.04
N GLY A 203 -3.95 -44.47 5.75
CA GLY A 203 -2.85 -43.93 6.54
C GLY A 203 -2.83 -44.57 7.93
N ASN A 204 -2.42 -45.83 8.02
CA ASN A 204 -2.39 -46.55 9.30
C ASN A 204 -1.16 -46.23 10.14
N THR A 205 -0.06 -45.96 9.48
CA THR A 205 1.21 -45.45 10.07
C THR A 205 1.59 -44.11 9.50
N SER A 206 2.53 -43.40 10.13
CA SER A 206 3.09 -42.17 9.61
C SER A 206 3.71 -42.36 8.22
N ASP A 207 4.37 -43.49 8.00
CA ASP A 207 5.02 -43.83 6.71
C ASP A 207 3.96 -44.11 5.62
N ASP A 208 2.90 -44.84 5.94
CA ASP A 208 1.77 -45.05 5.02
C ASP A 208 1.13 -43.72 4.64
N TYR A 209 0.92 -42.86 5.63
CA TYR A 209 0.35 -41.52 5.41
C TYR A 209 1.23 -40.67 4.53
N GLU A 210 2.56 -40.65 4.77
CA GLU A 210 3.49 -39.94 3.93
C GLU A 210 3.47 -40.44 2.47
N GLN A 211 3.55 -41.76 2.28
CA GLN A 211 3.61 -42.35 0.93
C GLN A 211 2.29 -42.24 0.18
N GLN A 212 1.18 -42.56 0.81
CA GLN A 212 -0.13 -42.71 0.18
C GLN A 212 -0.92 -41.39 0.04
N PHE A 213 -0.57 -40.35 0.83
CA PHE A 213 -1.28 -39.08 0.85
C PHE A 213 -0.34 -37.93 0.51
N VAL A 214 0.68 -37.69 1.35
CA VAL A 214 1.54 -36.50 1.21
C VAL A 214 2.32 -36.52 -0.09
N SER A 215 3.01 -37.64 -0.40
CA SER A 215 3.80 -37.77 -1.63
C SER A 215 2.91 -37.69 -2.86
N VAL A 216 1.76 -38.37 -2.85
CA VAL A 216 0.82 -38.37 -3.98
C VAL A 216 0.28 -36.96 -4.28
N ILE A 217 -0.07 -36.17 -3.24
CA ILE A 217 -0.48 -34.77 -3.41
C ILE A 217 0.67 -33.95 -4.04
N LEU A 218 1.86 -34.04 -3.46
CA LEU A 218 2.99 -33.23 -3.90
C LEU A 218 3.44 -33.61 -5.32
N ASP A 219 3.54 -34.89 -5.64
CA ASP A 219 3.97 -35.36 -6.96
C ASP A 219 2.96 -35.00 -8.05
N SER A 220 1.68 -34.90 -7.71
CA SER A 220 0.64 -34.50 -8.66
C SER A 220 0.71 -33.05 -9.12
N VAL A 221 1.42 -32.20 -8.38
CA VAL A 221 1.50 -30.75 -8.69
C VAL A 221 2.95 -30.25 -8.90
N PHE A 222 3.95 -30.88 -8.26
CA PHE A 222 5.36 -30.50 -8.38
C PHE A 222 6.03 -31.21 -9.57
N PHE A 223 5.68 -30.83 -10.79
CA PHE A 223 6.34 -31.28 -12.01
C PHE A 223 6.84 -30.09 -12.84
N PRO A 224 7.79 -30.31 -13.76
CA PRO A 224 8.40 -29.24 -14.53
C PRO A 224 7.37 -28.34 -15.23
N ASN A 225 7.58 -27.03 -15.18
CA ASN A 225 6.76 -26.00 -15.81
C ASN A 225 5.32 -25.86 -15.25
N ASN A 226 4.98 -26.50 -14.13
CA ASN A 226 3.65 -26.37 -13.53
C ASN A 226 3.54 -25.25 -12.51
N TYR A 227 4.57 -24.45 -12.25
CA TYR A 227 4.44 -23.32 -11.36
C TYR A 227 4.15 -22.03 -12.09
N LYS A 228 3.36 -21.16 -11.46
CA LYS A 228 3.16 -19.80 -11.93
C LYS A 228 4.46 -19.03 -11.78
N SER A 229 4.64 -18.00 -12.61
CA SER A 229 5.82 -17.14 -12.53
C SER A 229 6.05 -16.65 -11.11
N GLU A 230 7.30 -16.57 -10.69
CA GLU A 230 7.73 -16.06 -9.38
C GLU A 230 7.50 -14.55 -9.31
N ASP A 231 6.23 -14.16 -9.17
CA ASP A 231 5.82 -12.78 -8.88
C ASP A 231 5.98 -12.53 -7.37
N GLU A 232 6.57 -11.43 -6.98
CA GLU A 232 6.78 -11.02 -5.59
C GLU A 232 5.50 -11.07 -4.76
N TYR A 233 4.37 -10.67 -5.33
CA TYR A 233 3.07 -10.79 -4.68
C TYR A 233 2.64 -12.24 -4.47
N LEU A 234 2.97 -13.15 -5.38
CA LEU A 234 2.65 -14.56 -5.24
C LEU A 234 3.42 -15.16 -4.05
N ILE A 235 4.72 -14.87 -3.95
CA ILE A 235 5.56 -15.33 -2.84
C ILE A 235 5.05 -14.75 -1.51
N PHE A 236 4.69 -13.47 -1.50
CA PHE A 236 4.13 -12.79 -0.33
C PHE A 236 2.79 -13.40 0.12
N GLU A 237 1.85 -13.64 -0.81
CA GLU A 237 0.57 -14.31 -0.52
C GLU A 237 0.78 -15.72 -0.01
N TYR A 238 1.71 -16.47 -0.61
CA TYR A 238 2.06 -17.81 -0.16
C TYR A 238 2.58 -17.79 1.28
N ALA A 239 3.52 -16.90 1.58
CA ALA A 239 4.08 -16.78 2.92
C ALA A 239 3.00 -16.56 3.98
N LEU A 240 2.04 -15.69 3.70
CA LEU A 240 0.96 -15.35 4.62
C LEU A 240 -0.03 -16.51 4.78
N ARG A 241 -0.45 -17.16 3.69
CA ARG A 241 -1.37 -18.30 3.72
C ARG A 241 -0.74 -19.54 4.38
N TYR A 242 0.52 -19.83 4.01
CA TYR A 242 1.26 -20.92 4.63
C TYR A 242 1.41 -20.70 6.14
N LYS A 243 1.84 -19.49 6.54
CA LYS A 243 2.04 -19.17 7.96
C LYS A 243 0.74 -19.26 8.76
N TYR A 244 -0.38 -18.94 8.14
CA TYR A 244 -1.70 -19.12 8.76
C TYR A 244 -2.00 -20.59 9.06
N LEU A 245 -1.89 -21.48 8.06
CA LEU A 245 -2.13 -22.91 8.25
C LEU A 245 -1.13 -23.55 9.23
N ASP A 246 0.16 -23.22 9.09
CA ASP A 246 1.23 -23.69 9.97
C ASP A 246 0.99 -23.30 11.45
N SER A 247 0.54 -22.05 11.66
CA SER A 247 0.29 -21.53 13.02
C SER A 247 -0.98 -22.13 13.64
N LEU A 248 -1.99 -22.48 12.85
CA LEU A 248 -3.17 -23.21 13.32
C LEU A 248 -2.81 -24.64 13.70
N CYS A 249 -2.04 -25.37 12.88
CA CYS A 249 -1.56 -26.72 13.20
C CYS A 249 -0.74 -26.76 14.49
N SER A 250 0.06 -25.73 14.73
CA SER A 250 0.87 -25.63 15.94
C SER A 250 0.10 -25.12 17.16
N GLN A 251 -1.20 -24.83 17.02
CA GLN A 251 -2.06 -24.20 18.03
C GLN A 251 -1.47 -22.85 18.56
N TYR A 252 -0.63 -22.21 17.74
CA TYR A 252 0.05 -20.97 18.11
C TYR A 252 -0.86 -19.75 17.98
N ILE A 253 -1.90 -19.86 17.15
CA ILE A 253 -2.94 -18.85 16.97
C ILE A 253 -4.32 -19.46 17.08
N ASN A 254 -5.29 -18.63 17.47
CA ASN A 254 -6.70 -18.97 17.37
C ASN A 254 -7.24 -18.48 16.03
N GLU A 255 -7.98 -19.34 15.32
CA GLU A 255 -8.62 -19.04 14.05
C GLU A 255 -9.54 -17.81 14.12
N GLU A 256 -10.31 -17.68 15.20
CA GLU A 256 -11.21 -16.54 15.44
C GLU A 256 -10.48 -15.18 15.46
N HIS A 257 -9.21 -15.18 15.91
CA HIS A 257 -8.43 -13.95 15.99
C HIS A 257 -7.75 -13.57 14.69
N VAL A 258 -7.24 -14.53 13.92
CA VAL A 258 -6.44 -14.28 12.71
C VAL A 258 -7.25 -14.49 11.42
N GLY A 259 -8.27 -15.34 11.41
CA GLY A 259 -9.14 -15.57 10.25
C GLY A 259 -9.70 -14.29 9.62
N PRO A 260 -10.23 -13.33 10.42
CA PRO A 260 -10.69 -12.04 9.87
C PRO A 260 -9.60 -11.22 9.17
N LEU A 261 -8.34 -11.31 9.61
CA LEU A 261 -7.21 -10.68 8.93
C LEU A 261 -6.97 -11.29 7.56
N ILE A 262 -6.98 -12.63 7.46
CA ILE A 262 -6.80 -13.35 6.19
C ILE A 262 -7.89 -12.96 5.19
N SER A 263 -9.15 -12.92 5.61
CA SER A 263 -10.26 -12.51 4.75
C SER A 263 -10.11 -11.06 4.25
N ARG A 264 -9.70 -10.13 5.11
CA ARG A 264 -9.42 -8.74 4.69
C ARG A 264 -8.24 -8.67 3.73
N PHE A 265 -7.18 -9.41 4.00
CA PHE A 265 -6.01 -9.47 3.11
C PHE A 265 -6.40 -9.98 1.72
N GLU A 266 -7.13 -11.08 1.59
CA GLU A 266 -7.56 -11.65 0.30
C GLU A 266 -8.40 -10.68 -0.54
N ASN A 267 -9.24 -9.90 0.12
CA ASN A 267 -10.07 -8.90 -0.55
C ASN A 267 -9.27 -7.65 -0.99
N ARG A 268 -8.26 -7.25 -0.20
CA ARG A 268 -7.50 -6.01 -0.43
C ARG A 268 -6.29 -6.20 -1.31
N VAL A 269 -5.60 -7.34 -1.23
CA VAL A 269 -4.40 -7.61 -2.03
C VAL A 269 -4.67 -7.53 -3.54
N LYS A 270 -5.84 -7.94 -4.00
CA LYS A 270 -6.24 -7.83 -5.40
C LYS A 270 -6.28 -6.37 -5.89
N ARG A 271 -6.75 -5.45 -5.04
CA ARG A 271 -6.78 -4.02 -5.34
C ARG A 271 -5.39 -3.40 -5.26
N VAL A 272 -4.59 -3.83 -4.26
CA VAL A 272 -3.19 -3.40 -4.12
C VAL A 272 -2.39 -3.78 -5.36
N LYS A 273 -2.51 -5.00 -5.86
CA LYS A 273 -1.85 -5.47 -7.09
C LYS A 273 -2.20 -4.66 -8.34
N ARG A 274 -3.45 -4.19 -8.45
CA ARG A 274 -3.86 -3.30 -9.54
C ARG A 274 -3.21 -1.92 -9.45
N LEU A 275 -3.07 -1.40 -8.23
CA LEU A 275 -2.57 -0.06 -7.99
C LEU A 275 -1.04 0.02 -7.99
N PHE A 276 -0.36 -1.03 -7.53
CA PHE A 276 1.08 -1.05 -7.34
C PHE A 276 1.72 -2.25 -8.03
N LYS A 277 2.67 -1.98 -8.92
CA LYS A 277 3.46 -3.02 -9.59
C LYS A 277 4.84 -3.07 -8.97
N ILE A 278 5.23 -4.23 -8.45
CA ILE A 278 6.55 -4.43 -7.90
C ILE A 278 7.60 -4.43 -9.01
N CYS A 279 8.68 -3.70 -8.81
CA CYS A 279 9.85 -3.74 -9.68
C CYS A 279 11.10 -3.34 -8.89
N ASP A 280 12.25 -3.89 -9.26
CA ASP A 280 13.53 -3.66 -8.56
C ASP A 280 14.00 -2.22 -8.68
N ASN A 281 13.83 -1.62 -9.86
CA ASN A 281 14.25 -0.27 -10.18
C ASN A 281 13.07 0.59 -10.67
N PRO A 282 12.22 1.09 -9.78
CA PRO A 282 11.11 1.96 -10.16
C PRO A 282 11.62 3.22 -10.87
N PRO A 283 11.00 3.58 -12.02
CA PRO A 283 11.39 4.78 -12.75
C PRO A 283 11.28 6.04 -11.88
N ALA A 284 12.15 6.99 -12.16
CA ALA A 284 12.23 8.24 -11.44
C ALA A 284 11.64 9.36 -12.29
N ASP A 285 10.32 9.41 -12.39
CA ASP A 285 9.63 10.49 -13.08
C ASP A 285 9.93 11.83 -12.37
N TRP A 286 10.26 12.86 -13.16
CA TRP A 286 10.51 14.18 -12.59
C TRP A 286 9.20 14.87 -12.15
N LEU A 287 8.10 14.60 -12.86
CA LEU A 287 6.74 15.02 -12.53
C LEU A 287 5.78 13.85 -12.71
N ALA A 288 5.21 13.37 -11.60
CA ALA A 288 4.21 12.33 -11.57
C ALA A 288 2.89 12.86 -11.02
N ILE A 289 1.79 12.61 -11.71
CA ILE A 289 0.43 12.96 -11.29
C ILE A 289 -0.33 11.67 -11.02
N TYR A 290 -0.82 11.50 -9.82
CA TYR A 290 -1.59 10.33 -9.38
C TYR A 290 -3.07 10.71 -9.29
N SER A 291 -3.84 10.37 -10.32
CA SER A 291 -5.28 10.63 -10.35
C SER A 291 -6.02 9.53 -9.61
N LEU A 292 -6.82 9.93 -8.62
CA LEU A 292 -7.60 9.05 -7.75
C LEU A 292 -9.10 9.01 -8.10
N VAL A 293 -9.50 9.53 -9.24
CA VAL A 293 -10.92 9.66 -9.64
C VAL A 293 -11.64 8.31 -9.55
N ASP A 294 -11.04 7.25 -10.13
CA ASP A 294 -11.62 5.90 -10.20
C ASP A 294 -11.21 4.98 -9.03
N VAL A 295 -10.57 5.55 -8.01
CA VAL A 295 -10.22 4.84 -6.79
C VAL A 295 -11.39 4.89 -5.81
N ASN A 296 -11.74 3.76 -5.18
CA ASN A 296 -12.80 3.72 -4.18
C ASN A 296 -12.44 4.52 -2.91
N VAL A 297 -13.45 4.90 -2.13
CA VAL A 297 -13.30 5.80 -0.97
C VAL A 297 -12.27 5.29 0.05
N GLU A 298 -12.25 3.98 0.32
CA GLU A 298 -11.30 3.34 1.23
C GLU A 298 -9.85 3.54 0.76
N PHE A 299 -9.57 3.23 -0.50
CA PHE A 299 -8.23 3.35 -1.07
C PHE A 299 -7.83 4.79 -1.41
N LYS A 300 -8.78 5.72 -1.53
CA LYS A 300 -8.46 7.16 -1.68
C LYS A 300 -7.65 7.73 -0.51
N LYS A 301 -7.67 7.09 0.66
CA LYS A 301 -6.83 7.47 1.81
C LYS A 301 -5.55 6.64 1.91
N ILE A 302 -5.61 5.36 1.56
CA ILE A 302 -4.48 4.42 1.62
C ILE A 302 -3.43 4.75 0.55
N VAL A 303 -3.86 4.98 -0.69
CA VAL A 303 -2.95 5.21 -1.83
C VAL A 303 -2.07 6.44 -1.65
N PRO A 304 -2.60 7.63 -1.30
CA PRO A 304 -1.75 8.79 -1.03
C PRO A 304 -0.75 8.58 0.10
N LEU A 305 -1.16 7.89 1.17
CA LEU A 305 -0.26 7.58 2.27
C LEU A 305 0.91 6.70 1.80
N ILE A 306 0.62 5.63 1.06
CA ILE A 306 1.65 4.73 0.50
C ILE A 306 2.62 5.52 -0.38
N ILE A 307 2.10 6.33 -1.32
CA ILE A 307 2.90 7.12 -2.24
C ILE A 307 3.81 8.08 -1.45
N CYS A 308 3.22 8.89 -0.58
CA CYS A 308 3.96 9.92 0.16
C CYS A 308 5.03 9.30 1.06
N LYS A 309 4.69 8.25 1.83
CA LYS A 309 5.63 7.52 2.68
C LYS A 309 6.76 6.91 1.87
N TYR A 310 6.44 6.17 0.83
CA TYR A 310 7.43 5.48 -0.01
C TYR A 310 8.44 6.45 -0.63
N PHE A 311 7.98 7.54 -1.24
CA PHE A 311 8.88 8.50 -1.87
C PHE A 311 9.67 9.32 -0.85
N TYR A 312 9.08 9.63 0.30
CA TYR A 312 9.78 10.29 1.40
C TYR A 312 10.91 9.42 1.96
N GLU A 313 10.64 8.15 2.23
CA GLU A 313 11.67 7.22 2.74
C GLU A 313 12.81 7.02 1.74
N ARG A 314 12.49 6.87 0.45
CA ARG A 314 13.53 6.82 -0.59
C ARG A 314 14.34 8.10 -0.68
N GLN A 315 13.70 9.25 -0.57
CA GLN A 315 14.38 10.54 -0.55
C GLN A 315 15.31 10.65 0.66
N ARG A 316 14.85 10.23 1.83
CA ARG A 316 15.64 10.23 3.08
C ARG A 316 16.86 9.33 2.98
N LEU A 317 16.71 8.11 2.48
CA LEU A 317 17.78 7.12 2.34
C LEU A 317 18.83 7.50 1.28
N ASN A 318 18.40 8.16 0.20
CA ASN A 318 19.26 8.46 -0.95
C ASN A 318 19.52 9.97 -1.11
N PHE A 319 19.38 10.75 -0.05
CA PHE A 319 19.54 12.18 -0.11
C PHE A 319 20.97 12.59 -0.56
N ASN A 320 21.04 13.29 -1.67
CA ASN A 320 22.28 13.77 -2.30
C ASN A 320 22.18 15.23 -2.78
N GLY A 321 21.39 16.05 -2.08
CA GLY A 321 21.09 17.39 -2.47
C GLY A 321 19.95 17.50 -3.51
N SER A 322 19.19 16.39 -3.74
CA SER A 322 17.97 16.37 -4.53
C SER A 322 16.78 16.95 -3.75
N SER A 323 15.73 17.38 -4.44
CA SER A 323 14.49 17.79 -3.80
C SER A 323 13.30 16.95 -4.23
N LEU A 324 12.39 16.71 -3.29
CA LEU A 324 11.12 16.05 -3.49
C LEU A 324 9.98 16.98 -3.08
N HIS A 325 9.12 17.32 -4.03
CA HIS A 325 7.95 18.15 -3.80
C HIS A 325 6.70 17.28 -3.84
N ILE A 326 6.05 17.12 -2.70
CA ILE A 326 4.80 16.39 -2.56
C ILE A 326 3.67 17.42 -2.58
N ILE A 327 2.77 17.31 -3.55
CA ILE A 327 1.67 18.23 -3.76
C ILE A 327 0.37 17.45 -3.56
N ILE A 328 -0.46 17.89 -2.62
CA ILE A 328 -1.73 17.23 -2.30
C ILE A 328 -2.85 18.24 -2.51
N ASP A 329 -3.66 18.02 -3.53
CA ASP A 329 -4.90 18.77 -3.68
C ASP A 329 -6.00 18.10 -2.84
N GLU A 330 -6.97 18.90 -2.39
CA GLU A 330 -8.03 18.48 -1.45
C GLU A 330 -7.47 17.71 -0.23
N ALA A 331 -6.41 18.25 0.36
CA ALA A 331 -5.62 17.61 1.41
C ALA A 331 -6.43 17.22 2.67
N HIS A 332 -7.59 17.84 2.92
CA HIS A 332 -8.49 17.44 4.01
C HIS A 332 -8.96 15.99 3.88
N ASN A 333 -8.98 15.41 2.66
CA ASN A 333 -9.35 14.00 2.48
C ASN A 333 -8.37 13.03 3.16
N ILE A 334 -7.11 13.45 3.34
CA ILE A 334 -6.08 12.59 3.93
C ILE A 334 -5.46 13.17 5.21
N LEU A 335 -5.54 14.46 5.43
CA LEU A 335 -4.94 15.11 6.61
C LEU A 335 -5.96 15.46 7.69
N SER A 336 -7.24 15.09 7.51
CA SER A 336 -8.31 15.37 8.47
C SER A 336 -8.12 14.64 9.80
N THR A 337 -8.37 15.37 10.88
CA THR A 337 -8.43 14.84 12.25
C THR A 337 -9.84 14.41 12.65
N THR A 338 -10.88 14.75 11.88
CA THR A 338 -12.29 14.61 12.24
C THR A 338 -12.98 13.39 11.63
N SER A 339 -12.24 12.45 11.02
CA SER A 339 -12.83 11.27 10.35
C SER A 339 -13.37 10.28 11.39
N GLU A 340 -14.71 10.14 11.47
CA GLU A 340 -15.40 9.22 12.39
C GLU A 340 -15.45 7.76 11.90
N ARG A 341 -15.16 7.52 10.61
CA ARG A 341 -15.27 6.18 9.98
C ARG A 341 -13.97 5.40 9.96
N GLU A 342 -12.92 5.93 10.54
CA GLU A 342 -11.59 5.31 10.60
C GLU A 342 -11.34 4.74 11.99
N SER A 343 -10.59 3.61 12.07
CA SER A 343 -10.05 3.18 13.35
C SER A 343 -9.05 4.22 13.87
N GLN A 344 -8.97 4.38 15.20
CA GLN A 344 -8.06 5.35 15.81
C GLN A 344 -6.60 5.06 15.41
N THR A 345 -6.18 3.81 15.44
CA THR A 345 -4.83 3.37 15.05
C THR A 345 -4.48 3.80 13.62
N TRP A 346 -5.42 3.63 12.68
CA TRP A 346 -5.22 4.06 11.29
C TRP A 346 -5.06 5.57 11.18
N LYS A 347 -5.92 6.32 11.85
CA LYS A 347 -5.91 7.77 11.85
C LYS A 347 -4.60 8.31 12.44
N ASP A 348 -4.16 7.77 13.58
CA ASP A 348 -2.94 8.17 14.25
C ASP A 348 -1.72 7.92 13.35
N TYR A 349 -1.58 6.72 12.82
CA TYR A 349 -0.47 6.40 11.91
C TYR A 349 -0.42 7.30 10.67
N ARG A 350 -1.58 7.55 10.04
CA ARG A 350 -1.66 8.42 8.88
C ARG A 350 -1.20 9.84 9.22
N LEU A 351 -1.69 10.40 10.31
CA LEU A 351 -1.31 11.72 10.76
C LEU A 351 0.17 11.78 11.16
N GLU A 352 0.67 10.81 11.93
CA GLU A 352 2.08 10.71 12.31
C GLU A 352 3.00 10.68 11.09
N THR A 353 2.66 9.91 10.06
CA THR A 353 3.45 9.86 8.81
C THR A 353 3.55 11.24 8.14
N PHE A 354 2.43 11.95 8.00
CA PHE A 354 2.46 13.28 7.39
C PHE A 354 3.07 14.34 8.29
N GLU A 355 2.93 14.21 9.60
CA GLU A 355 3.60 15.07 10.57
C GLU A 355 5.12 14.86 10.58
N GLU A 356 5.60 13.63 10.40
CA GLU A 356 7.02 13.36 10.20
C GLU A 356 7.52 14.02 8.92
N ILE A 357 6.82 13.82 7.79
CA ILE A 357 7.18 14.42 6.51
C ILE A 357 7.28 15.94 6.62
N ILE A 358 6.35 16.60 7.28
CA ILE A 358 6.36 18.06 7.35
C ILE A 358 7.38 18.61 8.36
N LYS A 359 7.63 17.91 9.47
CA LYS A 359 8.60 18.32 10.51
C LYS A 359 10.05 18.05 10.08
N GLU A 360 10.30 16.86 9.52
CA GLU A 360 11.65 16.38 9.25
C GLU A 360 12.07 16.47 7.78
N GLY A 361 11.10 16.55 6.87
CA GLY A 361 11.33 16.47 5.42
C GLY A 361 12.32 17.48 4.89
N ARG A 362 12.34 18.70 5.42
CA ARG A 362 13.29 19.75 5.00
C ARG A 362 14.74 19.35 5.11
N LYS A 363 15.10 18.53 6.10
CA LYS A 363 16.46 18.02 6.31
C LYS A 363 16.93 17.15 5.13
N PHE A 364 15.97 16.53 4.44
CA PHE A 364 16.19 15.62 3.31
C PHE A 364 15.69 16.19 1.98
N GLY A 365 15.47 17.52 1.93
CA GLY A 365 14.99 18.19 0.72
C GLY A 365 13.55 17.83 0.34
N THR A 366 12.71 17.38 1.29
CA THR A 366 11.29 17.08 1.02
C THR A 366 10.41 18.26 1.45
N PHE A 367 9.56 18.73 0.53
CA PHE A 367 8.68 19.87 0.71
C PHE A 367 7.24 19.48 0.40
N LEU A 368 6.31 19.88 1.27
CA LEU A 368 4.90 19.58 1.16
C LEU A 368 4.12 20.82 0.73
N THR A 369 3.31 20.70 -0.33
CA THR A 369 2.30 21.70 -0.73
C THR A 369 0.93 21.07 -0.55
N ILE A 370 0.08 21.71 0.23
CA ILE A 370 -1.30 21.28 0.46
C ILE A 370 -2.29 22.31 -0.04
N SER A 371 -3.34 21.84 -0.74
CA SER A 371 -4.49 22.66 -1.11
C SER A 371 -5.73 22.09 -0.40
N SER A 372 -6.51 22.96 0.26
CA SER A 372 -7.71 22.52 0.97
C SER A 372 -8.78 23.60 1.07
N GLN A 373 -10.04 23.17 1.01
CA GLN A 373 -11.19 24.01 1.32
C GLN A 373 -11.60 24.01 2.81
N ARG A 374 -11.01 23.09 3.59
CA ARG A 374 -11.31 22.91 5.03
C ARG A 374 -10.02 22.87 5.85
N PRO A 375 -9.33 23.98 6.02
CA PRO A 375 -8.12 24.01 6.84
C PRO A 375 -8.35 23.67 8.30
N SER A 376 -9.54 23.90 8.86
CA SER A 376 -9.89 23.54 10.22
C SER A 376 -9.91 22.02 10.48
N ASP A 377 -10.16 21.21 9.45
CA ASP A 377 -10.15 19.74 9.55
C ASP A 377 -8.72 19.17 9.61
N ILE A 378 -7.72 19.90 9.14
CA ILE A 378 -6.32 19.46 9.05
C ILE A 378 -5.65 19.58 10.41
N SER A 379 -4.76 18.61 10.74
CA SER A 379 -3.96 18.63 11.97
C SER A 379 -3.31 20.01 12.20
N GLU A 380 -3.49 20.57 13.42
CA GLU A 380 -2.89 21.85 13.80
C GLU A 380 -1.36 21.80 13.71
N THR A 381 -0.77 20.63 13.96
CA THR A 381 0.66 20.39 13.80
C THR A 381 1.07 20.63 12.33
N ILE A 382 0.35 20.09 11.37
CA ILE A 382 0.63 20.25 9.93
C ILE A 382 0.48 21.71 9.52
N ILE A 383 -0.66 22.34 9.85
CA ILE A 383 -0.89 23.76 9.56
C ILE A 383 0.23 24.63 10.15
N SER A 384 0.74 24.25 11.33
CA SER A 384 1.78 25.00 12.03
C SER A 384 3.13 25.00 11.35
N GLN A 385 3.43 24.04 10.56
CA GLN A 385 4.72 23.90 9.87
C GLN A 385 4.72 24.52 8.46
N LEU A 386 3.57 24.99 7.98
CA LEU A 386 3.51 25.72 6.72
C LEU A 386 4.17 27.09 6.85
N HIS A 387 4.92 27.50 5.84
CA HIS A 387 5.67 28.76 5.84
C HIS A 387 5.05 29.77 4.89
N ASN A 388 4.52 29.32 3.75
CA ASN A 388 3.90 30.16 2.76
C ASN A 388 2.40 29.84 2.67
N TYR A 389 1.58 30.88 2.69
CA TYR A 389 0.12 30.75 2.64
C TYR A 389 -0.43 31.54 1.46
N PHE A 390 -1.23 30.88 0.63
CA PHE A 390 -2.08 31.48 -0.39
C PHE A 390 -3.51 31.35 0.08
N ILE A 391 -4.10 32.44 0.51
CA ILE A 391 -5.44 32.45 1.13
C ILE A 391 -6.41 33.09 0.14
N HIS A 392 -7.35 32.28 -0.31
CA HIS A 392 -8.54 32.72 -1.04
C HIS A 392 -9.70 32.96 -0.06
N ARG A 393 -10.84 33.39 -0.60
CA ARG A 393 -12.03 33.62 0.21
C ARG A 393 -12.40 32.36 1.03
N LEU A 394 -12.45 32.50 2.35
CA LEU A 394 -12.98 31.56 3.31
C LEU A 394 -14.30 32.08 3.85
N VAL A 395 -15.27 31.21 4.12
CA VAL A 395 -16.60 31.59 4.61
C VAL A 395 -16.83 31.08 6.04
N ASN A 396 -16.25 29.90 6.38
CA ASN A 396 -16.42 29.31 7.71
C ASN A 396 -15.48 30.00 8.71
N ASN A 397 -16.05 30.40 9.85
CA ASN A 397 -15.29 31.04 10.95
C ASN A 397 -14.21 30.11 11.55
N GLU A 398 -14.43 28.80 11.59
CA GLU A 398 -13.45 27.85 12.09
C GLU A 398 -12.24 27.77 11.16
N ASP A 399 -12.47 27.75 9.86
CA ASP A 399 -11.41 27.80 8.85
C ASP A 399 -10.57 29.07 8.92
N ILE A 400 -11.24 30.21 9.13
CA ILE A 400 -10.58 31.51 9.33
C ILE A 400 -9.73 31.49 10.60
N ARG A 401 -10.26 30.93 11.69
CA ARG A 401 -9.54 30.82 12.97
C ARG A 401 -8.35 29.86 12.89
N ALA A 402 -8.49 28.74 12.20
CA ALA A 402 -7.41 27.77 12.03
C ALA A 402 -6.17 28.40 11.37
N ILE A 403 -6.39 29.30 10.42
CA ILE A 403 -5.32 30.02 9.72
C ILE A 403 -4.92 31.30 10.50
N GLY A 404 -5.88 32.05 11.04
CA GLY A 404 -5.68 33.38 11.63
C GLY A 404 -4.92 33.43 12.97
N LYS A 405 -4.64 32.30 13.61
CA LYS A 405 -3.86 32.22 14.87
C LYS A 405 -2.37 32.59 14.69
N ARG A 406 -1.92 32.98 13.49
CA ARG A 406 -0.52 33.18 13.16
C ARG A 406 -0.20 34.62 12.73
N PRO A 407 1.00 35.12 13.04
CA PRO A 407 1.43 36.42 12.53
C PRO A 407 1.70 36.29 11.01
N PHE A 408 0.77 36.78 10.20
CA PHE A 408 0.97 36.90 8.76
C PHE A 408 1.69 38.21 8.43
N GLN A 409 2.75 38.15 7.63
CA GLN A 409 3.09 39.24 6.76
C GLN A 409 2.11 39.22 5.59
N VAL A 410 1.10 40.07 5.60
CA VAL A 410 0.19 40.25 4.48
C VAL A 410 0.95 40.96 3.37
N LEU A 411 1.32 40.24 2.32
CA LEU A 411 1.98 40.81 1.13
C LEU A 411 0.98 41.47 0.17
N CYS A 412 -0.32 41.37 0.43
CA CYS A 412 -1.34 42.14 -0.25
C CYS A 412 -1.84 43.26 0.67
N LYS A 413 -1.53 44.51 0.33
CA LYS A 413 -2.29 45.64 0.83
C LYS A 413 -3.70 45.55 0.28
N ARG A 414 -4.69 45.85 1.16
CA ARG A 414 -6.14 45.89 0.90
C ARG A 414 -6.50 46.61 -0.38
#